data_14d739955c6ef687d7d99d0482de7af0
#
_entry.id   14d739955c6ef687d7d99d0482de7af0
#
_cell.length_a   1.000
_cell.length_b   1.000
_cell.length_c   1.000
_cell.angle_alpha   90.00
_cell.angle_beta   90.00
_cell.angle_gamma   90.00
#
_symmetry.space_group_name_H-M   'P 1'
#
loop_
_entity.id
_entity.type
_entity.pdbx_description
1 polymer ?
#
loop_
_entity_poly.entity_id
_entity_poly.type
_entity_poly.pdbx_seq_one_letter_code
_entity_poly.pdbx_strand_id
1 'polypeptide(L)'
;MANSDSAVLLNLYVQVAPADLFRLLQRQSGRIVRNGIYSARLVIWMMMNQRLQAGGTLARSVEQLVQGRFSPLLSRCKRVKEMRIGLSTGGYCQARQNLPKLLVSQTVNELIERLRQRMGKPTMEGQPRVYVLDGSSLQVEYSAELVKAYPQAQNRHGKSHRPVVRIVVLHDVDTGLAERPYWGPMYGPRAVSEQALGEQATKHVPAGSVIIGDRNFGIFSVAYHAQQQGHGTIVRLTAVRARKLVGGEISGAMDQPVQWRTSRWDGKKNRTWPADASVPGRLIAQQVGRGKHKQWLYLFTTLALPAEQIVACYGKHWRIETDLRSLKQTVRLQQLSVQSADMMEKELLVAVLAYNLVRTIMYLAAQRSGGDPRQLSFTYACNIVLDGYPTILAARGAKQQEQELNSIIDLVARCKLPKRKKRRSYPRGIWGRGFRFPIRKEEKTK
;
A
#
# COMPACT_ATOMS: atom_id res chain seq x y z
N MET A 1 13.13 -23.94 29.00
CA MET A 1 11.92 -24.24 28.20
C MET A 1 11.74 -23.11 27.21
N ALA A 2 12.18 -23.30 25.95
CA ALA A 2 12.03 -22.32 24.88
C ALA A 2 10.64 -22.53 24.28
N ASN A 3 9.74 -21.61 24.55
CA ASN A 3 8.44 -21.54 23.89
C ASN A 3 8.66 -20.99 22.50
N SER A 4 8.58 -21.85 21.51
CA SER A 4 8.70 -21.51 20.09
C SER A 4 7.33 -21.51 19.41
N ASP A 5 6.42 -20.68 19.89
CA ASP A 5 5.06 -20.58 19.37
C ASP A 5 4.93 -19.41 18.39
N SER A 6 5.03 -19.67 17.09
CA SER A 6 4.91 -18.59 16.11
C SER A 6 4.20 -19.00 14.84
N ALA A 7 3.06 -18.38 14.55
CA ALA A 7 2.39 -18.42 13.26
C ALA A 7 3.29 -17.90 12.13
N VAL A 8 3.05 -18.30 10.87
CA VAL A 8 3.84 -17.92 9.70
C VAL A 8 4.09 -16.42 9.63
N LEU A 9 3.04 -15.60 9.79
CA LEU A 9 3.17 -14.15 9.78
C LEU A 9 3.89 -13.61 11.01
N LEU A 10 3.64 -14.18 12.20
CA LEU A 10 4.33 -13.78 13.42
C LEU A 10 5.82 -14.14 13.35
N ASN A 11 6.15 -15.32 12.84
CA ASN A 11 7.54 -15.74 12.59
C ASN A 11 8.25 -14.78 11.64
N LEU A 12 7.63 -14.47 10.50
CA LEU A 12 8.18 -13.50 9.58
C LEU A 12 8.37 -12.13 10.26
N TYR A 13 7.35 -11.67 11.02
CA TYR A 13 7.44 -10.41 11.75
C TYR A 13 8.56 -10.43 12.79
N VAL A 14 8.70 -11.49 13.57
CA VAL A 14 9.78 -11.64 14.57
C VAL A 14 11.16 -11.57 13.94
N GLN A 15 11.33 -12.17 12.76
CA GLN A 15 12.60 -12.15 12.01
C GLN A 15 12.93 -10.77 11.44
N VAL A 16 11.94 -10.08 10.81
CA VAL A 16 12.19 -8.78 10.18
C VAL A 16 12.16 -7.62 11.18
N ALA A 17 11.53 -7.82 12.33
CA ALA A 17 11.32 -6.85 13.40
C ALA A 17 11.97 -7.29 14.73
N PRO A 18 13.29 -7.49 14.81
CA PRO A 18 13.95 -7.92 16.03
C PRO A 18 13.85 -6.85 17.14
N ALA A 19 14.00 -7.28 18.40
CA ALA A 19 13.85 -6.38 19.55
C ALA A 19 14.85 -5.22 19.55
N ASP A 20 16.06 -5.46 19.02
CA ASP A 20 17.13 -4.47 18.94
C ASP A 20 16.78 -3.31 18.01
N LEU A 21 16.13 -3.62 16.88
CA LEU A 21 15.59 -2.60 16.00
C LEU A 21 14.67 -1.65 16.74
N PHE A 22 13.73 -2.18 17.52
CA PHE A 22 12.80 -1.34 18.28
C PHE A 22 13.51 -0.50 19.34
N ARG A 23 14.54 -1.02 19.99
CA ARG A 23 15.38 -0.25 20.92
C ARG A 23 16.09 0.93 20.22
N LEU A 24 16.61 0.70 19.03
CA LEU A 24 17.24 1.73 18.21
C LEU A 24 16.23 2.81 17.80
N LEU A 25 15.10 2.42 17.21
CA LEU A 25 14.06 3.33 16.72
C LEU A 25 13.42 4.14 17.86
N GLN A 26 13.25 3.54 19.04
CA GLN A 26 12.76 4.26 20.22
C GLN A 26 13.74 5.36 20.67
N ARG A 27 15.05 5.09 20.68
CA ARG A 27 16.06 6.11 20.97
C ARG A 27 16.03 7.25 19.96
N GLN A 28 15.91 6.95 18.68
CA GLN A 28 15.82 7.95 17.61
C GLN A 28 14.54 8.78 17.68
N SER A 29 13.43 8.21 18.14
CA SER A 29 12.16 8.92 18.28
C SER A 29 12.08 9.83 19.52
N GLY A 30 13.12 9.83 20.37
CA GLY A 30 13.19 10.66 21.57
C GLY A 30 12.19 10.27 22.67
N ARG A 31 11.43 9.19 22.52
CA ARG A 31 10.47 8.69 23.50
C ARG A 31 10.77 7.26 23.90
N ILE A 32 11.05 7.04 25.16
CA ILE A 32 11.14 5.69 25.74
C ILE A 32 9.71 5.23 26.05
N VAL A 33 9.23 4.25 25.28
CA VAL A 33 8.02 3.52 25.64
C VAL A 33 8.35 2.60 26.82
N ARG A 34 7.72 2.80 27.97
CA ARG A 34 7.97 2.00 29.17
C ARG A 34 7.79 0.52 28.87
N ASN A 35 8.70 -0.33 29.34
CA ASN A 35 8.67 -1.77 29.21
C ASN A 35 7.58 -2.38 30.11
N GLY A 36 6.32 -2.25 29.64
CA GLY A 36 5.18 -2.95 30.24
C GLY A 36 4.80 -4.18 29.40
N ILE A 37 3.59 -4.69 29.59
CA ILE A 37 3.02 -5.75 28.76
C ILE A 37 3.02 -5.34 27.28
N TYR A 38 2.55 -4.13 26.99
CA TYR A 38 2.36 -3.58 25.66
C TYR A 38 3.60 -2.84 25.15
N SER A 39 4.65 -3.59 24.81
CA SER A 39 5.81 -2.99 24.12
C SER A 39 5.41 -2.46 22.71
N ALA A 40 6.14 -1.49 22.18
CA ALA A 40 5.88 -0.97 20.83
C ALA A 40 5.83 -2.08 19.76
N ARG A 41 6.75 -3.05 19.86
CA ARG A 41 6.82 -4.22 18.98
C ARG A 41 5.54 -5.05 19.03
N LEU A 42 5.04 -5.34 20.23
CA LEU A 42 3.79 -6.08 20.42
C LEU A 42 2.58 -5.28 19.95
N VAL A 43 2.51 -3.99 20.26
CA VAL A 43 1.37 -3.13 19.87
C VAL A 43 1.24 -3.07 18.34
N ILE A 44 2.33 -2.85 17.62
CA ILE A 44 2.32 -2.83 16.15
C ILE A 44 1.87 -4.18 15.59
N TRP A 45 2.36 -5.29 16.15
CA TRP A 45 1.89 -6.62 15.76
C TRP A 45 0.39 -6.81 15.99
N MET A 46 -0.11 -6.47 17.17
CA MET A 46 -1.53 -6.59 17.50
C MET A 46 -2.40 -5.76 16.54
N MET A 47 -1.98 -4.54 16.20
CA MET A 47 -2.66 -3.70 15.22
C MET A 47 -2.68 -4.35 13.83
N MET A 48 -1.56 -4.91 13.36
CA MET A 48 -1.49 -5.62 12.08
C MET A 48 -2.40 -6.86 12.06
N ASN A 49 -2.32 -7.67 13.09
CA ASN A 49 -3.13 -8.88 13.23
C ASN A 49 -4.63 -8.54 13.24
N GLN A 50 -5.01 -7.46 13.94
CA GLN A 50 -6.37 -6.93 13.95
C GLN A 50 -6.87 -6.51 12.56
N ARG A 51 -6.00 -5.95 11.70
CA ARG A 51 -6.36 -5.57 10.33
C ARG A 51 -6.59 -6.77 9.41
N LEU A 52 -5.88 -7.86 9.62
CA LEU A 52 -6.00 -9.06 8.80
C LEU A 52 -7.21 -9.91 9.16
N GLN A 53 -7.62 -9.94 10.43
CA GLN A 53 -8.69 -10.80 10.91
C GLN A 53 -10.11 -10.26 10.66
N ALA A 54 -11.02 -11.14 10.26
CA ALA A 54 -12.43 -10.85 10.22
C ALA A 54 -12.96 -10.55 11.64
N GLY A 55 -13.62 -9.39 11.83
CA GLY A 55 -14.09 -8.99 13.16
C GLY A 55 -12.97 -8.68 14.16
N GLY A 56 -11.81 -8.19 13.69
CA GLY A 56 -10.66 -7.82 14.51
C GLY A 56 -10.93 -6.65 15.45
N THR A 57 -11.57 -6.92 16.59
CA THR A 57 -11.85 -5.95 17.65
C THR A 57 -10.68 -5.83 18.63
N LEU A 58 -10.68 -4.78 19.46
CA LEU A 58 -9.70 -4.66 20.55
C LEU A 58 -9.80 -5.83 21.53
N ALA A 59 -11.03 -6.24 21.86
CA ALA A 59 -11.28 -7.37 22.75
C ALA A 59 -10.68 -8.67 22.19
N ARG A 60 -10.92 -8.97 20.91
CA ARG A 60 -10.36 -10.14 20.24
C ARG A 60 -8.83 -10.17 20.26
N SER A 61 -8.19 -9.01 20.06
CA SER A 61 -6.73 -8.88 20.08
C SER A 61 -6.16 -9.13 21.50
N VAL A 62 -6.84 -8.63 22.54
CA VAL A 62 -6.44 -8.86 23.94
C VAL A 62 -6.68 -10.30 24.35
N GLU A 63 -7.81 -10.89 23.93
CA GLU A 63 -8.10 -12.32 24.15
C GLU A 63 -6.99 -13.21 23.57
N GLN A 64 -6.56 -12.96 22.35
CA GLN A 64 -5.45 -13.68 21.72
C GLN A 64 -4.12 -13.50 22.47
N LEU A 65 -3.88 -12.31 23.00
CA LEU A 65 -2.71 -12.04 23.86
C LEU A 65 -2.75 -12.90 25.12
N VAL A 66 -3.89 -12.95 25.81
CA VAL A 66 -4.09 -13.75 27.04
C VAL A 66 -3.97 -15.25 26.74
N GLN A 67 -4.45 -15.69 25.57
CA GLN A 67 -4.28 -17.08 25.10
C GLN A 67 -2.82 -17.44 24.74
N GLY A 68 -1.85 -16.51 24.94
CA GLY A 68 -0.44 -16.76 24.66
C GLY A 68 -0.05 -16.72 23.18
N ARG A 69 -0.98 -16.33 22.29
CA ARG A 69 -0.70 -16.35 20.83
C ARG A 69 0.40 -15.40 20.38
N PHE A 70 0.83 -14.47 21.22
CA PHE A 70 1.87 -13.49 20.92
C PHE A 70 3.10 -13.65 21.84
N SER A 71 3.30 -14.83 22.41
CA SER A 71 4.38 -15.15 23.36
C SER A 71 5.77 -14.68 22.92
N PRO A 72 6.19 -14.83 21.64
CA PRO A 72 7.51 -14.38 21.18
C PRO A 72 7.73 -12.87 21.23
N LEU A 73 6.66 -12.09 21.38
CA LEU A 73 6.70 -10.63 21.45
C LEU A 73 6.56 -10.09 22.86
N LEU A 74 6.24 -10.95 23.84
CA LEU A 74 6.01 -10.53 25.20
C LEU A 74 7.31 -10.04 25.86
N SER A 75 7.20 -8.98 26.63
CA SER A 75 8.28 -8.49 27.46
C SER A 75 8.50 -9.39 28.68
N ARG A 76 9.68 -9.30 29.31
CA ARG A 76 9.98 -10.00 30.56
C ARG A 76 9.52 -9.23 31.81
N CYS A 77 8.47 -8.41 31.71
CA CYS A 77 7.96 -7.67 32.85
C CYS A 77 7.29 -8.61 33.87
N LYS A 78 7.20 -8.16 35.14
CA LYS A 78 6.66 -8.95 36.26
C LYS A 78 5.27 -9.54 35.96
N ARG A 79 4.35 -8.73 35.42
CA ARG A 79 2.98 -9.17 35.08
C ARG A 79 2.94 -10.30 34.04
N VAL A 80 3.85 -10.29 33.06
CA VAL A 80 3.96 -11.37 32.06
C VAL A 80 4.52 -12.64 32.71
N LYS A 81 5.55 -12.51 33.55
CA LYS A 81 6.14 -13.65 34.25
C LYS A 81 5.14 -14.33 35.21
N GLU A 82 4.29 -13.53 35.84
CA GLU A 82 3.26 -13.99 36.80
C GLU A 82 1.94 -14.38 36.12
N MET A 83 1.88 -14.37 34.77
CA MET A 83 0.68 -14.66 33.98
C MET A 83 -0.53 -13.76 34.34
N ARG A 84 -0.27 -12.54 34.81
CA ARG A 84 -1.31 -11.57 35.24
C ARG A 84 -1.69 -10.63 34.09
N ILE A 85 -2.11 -11.18 32.95
CA ILE A 85 -2.61 -10.41 31.82
C ILE A 85 -4.13 -10.55 31.83
N GLY A 86 -4.82 -9.44 32.09
CA GLY A 86 -6.30 -9.44 32.11
C GLY A 86 -6.89 -9.19 30.71
N LEU A 87 -8.18 -9.50 30.58
CA LEU A 87 -8.95 -9.33 29.34
C LEU A 87 -9.40 -7.88 29.05
N SER A 88 -9.08 -6.93 29.96
CA SER A 88 -9.42 -5.52 29.75
C SER A 88 -8.71 -4.92 28.55
N THR A 89 -9.49 -4.26 27.68
CA THR A 89 -8.98 -3.59 26.47
C THR A 89 -8.33 -2.23 26.75
N GLY A 90 -8.55 -1.64 27.93
CA GLY A 90 -8.08 -0.28 28.27
C GLY A 90 -6.58 -0.11 28.13
N GLY A 91 -5.80 -1.07 28.65
CA GLY A 91 -4.33 -1.04 28.53
C GLY A 91 -3.83 -1.09 27.07
N TYR A 92 -4.45 -1.90 26.23
CA TYR A 92 -4.13 -1.97 24.80
C TYR A 92 -4.56 -0.70 24.07
N CYS A 93 -5.76 -0.19 24.34
CA CYS A 93 -6.25 1.05 23.76
C CYS A 93 -5.30 2.23 24.07
N GLN A 94 -4.92 2.39 25.33
CA GLN A 94 -3.98 3.42 25.75
C GLN A 94 -2.59 3.25 25.13
N ALA A 95 -2.09 2.01 25.03
CA ALA A 95 -0.80 1.73 24.41
C ALA A 95 -0.77 2.13 22.93
N ARG A 96 -1.85 1.89 22.16
CA ARG A 96 -1.99 2.33 20.78
C ARG A 96 -1.99 3.86 20.67
N GLN A 97 -2.73 4.55 21.53
CA GLN A 97 -2.81 6.01 21.55
C GLN A 97 -1.44 6.63 21.87
N ASN A 98 -0.75 6.10 22.88
CA ASN A 98 0.53 6.58 23.35
C ASN A 98 1.72 6.20 22.45
N LEU A 99 1.53 5.27 21.51
CA LEU A 99 2.58 4.89 20.55
C LEU A 99 2.94 6.09 19.67
N PRO A 100 4.20 6.60 19.68
CA PRO A 100 4.56 7.76 18.89
C PRO A 100 4.38 7.50 17.37
N LYS A 101 3.71 8.42 16.68
CA LYS A 101 3.52 8.30 15.21
C LYS A 101 4.85 8.22 14.47
N LEU A 102 5.86 8.97 14.90
CA LEU A 102 7.20 8.94 14.32
C LEU A 102 7.81 7.52 14.42
N LEU A 103 7.68 6.89 15.60
CA LEU A 103 8.17 5.51 15.79
C LEU A 103 7.46 4.53 14.85
N VAL A 104 6.12 4.62 14.71
CA VAL A 104 5.36 3.79 13.78
C VAL A 104 5.84 4.01 12.35
N SER A 105 6.00 5.26 11.94
CA SER A 105 6.47 5.64 10.60
C SER A 105 7.86 5.10 10.29
N GLN A 106 8.81 5.27 11.21
CA GLN A 106 10.17 4.74 11.07
C GLN A 106 10.18 3.21 11.03
N THR A 107 9.40 2.58 11.91
CA THR A 107 9.24 1.11 11.91
C THR A 107 8.72 0.61 10.58
N VAL A 108 7.68 1.23 10.03
CA VAL A 108 7.09 0.81 8.76
C VAL A 108 8.09 0.96 7.61
N ASN A 109 8.81 2.08 7.53
CA ASN A 109 9.84 2.29 6.51
C ASN A 109 10.93 1.21 6.58
N GLU A 110 11.47 0.97 7.78
CA GLU A 110 12.52 -0.03 7.99
C GLU A 110 12.04 -1.45 7.67
N LEU A 111 10.81 -1.81 8.08
CA LEU A 111 10.29 -3.13 7.80
C LEU A 111 9.95 -3.34 6.33
N ILE A 112 9.46 -2.33 5.61
CA ILE A 112 9.28 -2.40 4.15
C ILE A 112 10.62 -2.67 3.47
N GLU A 113 11.69 -1.97 3.87
CA GLU A 113 13.03 -2.20 3.31
C GLU A 113 13.52 -3.62 3.56
N ARG A 114 13.40 -4.13 4.79
CA ARG A 114 13.78 -5.51 5.13
C ARG A 114 12.98 -6.56 4.37
N LEU A 115 11.69 -6.33 4.19
CA LEU A 115 10.83 -7.22 3.39
C LEU A 115 11.23 -7.16 1.91
N ARG A 116 11.56 -6.00 1.37
CA ARG A 116 12.06 -5.81 0.00
C ARG A 116 13.37 -6.57 -0.22
N GLN A 117 14.31 -6.49 0.74
CA GLN A 117 15.57 -7.23 0.70
C GLN A 117 15.32 -8.75 0.74
N ARG A 118 14.37 -9.21 1.55
CA ARG A 118 14.02 -10.63 1.65
C ARG A 118 13.36 -11.18 0.37
N MET A 119 12.64 -10.35 -0.36
CA MET A 119 12.08 -10.71 -1.68
C MET A 119 13.13 -10.70 -2.80
N GLY A 120 14.38 -10.35 -2.50
CA GLY A 120 15.48 -10.37 -3.44
C GLY A 120 15.47 -9.23 -4.47
N LYS A 121 16.42 -9.31 -5.40
CA LYS A 121 16.56 -8.37 -6.52
C LYS A 121 15.50 -8.66 -7.59
N PRO A 122 15.25 -7.73 -8.54
CA PRO A 122 14.40 -7.98 -9.71
C PRO A 122 14.79 -9.26 -10.43
N THR A 123 13.84 -9.88 -11.11
CA THR A 123 13.96 -11.21 -11.75
C THR A 123 15.09 -11.30 -12.77
N MET A 124 15.56 -10.14 -13.29
CA MET A 124 16.72 -10.07 -14.17
C MET A 124 17.77 -9.16 -13.51
N GLU A 125 18.96 -9.69 -13.31
CA GLU A 125 20.08 -8.97 -12.73
C GLU A 125 20.42 -7.73 -13.58
N GLY A 126 20.58 -6.56 -12.91
CA GLY A 126 20.86 -5.29 -13.59
C GLY A 126 19.62 -4.52 -14.08
N GLN A 127 18.41 -5.08 -14.02
CA GLN A 127 17.20 -4.31 -14.37
C GLN A 127 16.66 -3.49 -13.18
N PRO A 128 16.16 -2.27 -13.43
CA PRO A 128 15.56 -1.44 -12.40
C PRO A 128 14.26 -2.06 -11.87
N ARG A 129 13.94 -1.83 -10.59
CA ARG A 129 12.61 -2.14 -10.07
C ARG A 129 11.57 -1.25 -10.72
N VAL A 130 10.42 -1.82 -11.00
CA VAL A 130 9.30 -1.12 -11.63
C VAL A 130 8.18 -0.96 -10.62
N TYR A 131 7.76 0.27 -10.40
CA TYR A 131 6.67 0.63 -9.49
C TYR A 131 5.48 1.20 -10.24
N VAL A 132 4.29 0.77 -9.87
CA VAL A 132 3.06 1.38 -10.35
C VAL A 132 2.53 2.34 -9.28
N LEU A 133 2.27 3.57 -9.71
CA LEU A 133 1.70 4.65 -8.92
C LEU A 133 0.21 4.73 -9.17
N ASP A 134 -0.59 4.63 -8.11
CA ASP A 134 -2.03 4.82 -8.19
C ASP A 134 -2.58 5.41 -6.90
N GLY A 135 -3.73 6.06 -7.01
CA GLY A 135 -4.40 6.70 -5.91
C GLY A 135 -5.78 6.13 -5.62
N SER A 136 -6.25 6.41 -4.43
CA SER A 136 -7.58 6.02 -4.00
C SER A 136 -8.10 6.98 -2.93
N SER A 137 -9.36 6.80 -2.54
CA SER A 137 -9.98 7.52 -1.44
C SER A 137 -10.50 6.56 -0.38
N LEU A 138 -10.40 6.99 0.87
CA LEU A 138 -10.92 6.28 2.05
C LEU A 138 -11.94 7.17 2.75
N GLN A 139 -13.07 6.59 3.12
CA GLN A 139 -13.99 7.22 4.07
C GLN A 139 -13.56 6.82 5.49
N VAL A 140 -13.49 7.79 6.37
CA VAL A 140 -13.17 7.56 7.79
C VAL A 140 -14.39 7.90 8.65
N GLU A 141 -14.36 7.49 9.91
CA GLU A 141 -15.48 7.73 10.84
C GLU A 141 -15.73 9.23 11.05
N TYR A 142 -16.97 9.56 11.39
CA TYR A 142 -17.35 10.93 11.68
C TYR A 142 -16.96 11.29 13.13
N SER A 143 -15.97 12.15 13.25
CA SER A 143 -15.61 12.82 14.50
C SER A 143 -15.22 14.26 14.22
N ALA A 144 -15.31 15.14 15.21
CA ALA A 144 -14.94 16.55 15.07
C ALA A 144 -13.48 16.72 14.64
N GLU A 145 -12.57 15.89 15.18
CA GLU A 145 -11.15 15.92 14.84
C GLU A 145 -10.91 15.46 13.39
N LEU A 146 -11.55 14.35 12.96
CA LEU A 146 -11.37 13.84 11.60
C LEU A 146 -12.02 14.76 10.56
N VAL A 147 -13.16 15.39 10.85
CA VAL A 147 -13.77 16.40 9.97
C VAL A 147 -12.85 17.63 9.81
N LYS A 148 -12.20 18.07 10.91
CA LYS A 148 -11.23 19.18 10.88
C LYS A 148 -9.98 18.83 10.08
N ALA A 149 -9.48 17.60 10.20
CA ALA A 149 -8.27 17.14 9.51
C ALA A 149 -8.55 16.79 8.03
N TYR A 150 -9.68 16.12 7.76
CA TYR A 150 -10.08 15.57 6.46
C TYR A 150 -11.53 15.98 6.15
N PRO A 151 -11.75 17.18 5.61
CA PRO A 151 -13.10 17.67 5.35
C PRO A 151 -13.92 16.75 4.46
N GLN A 152 -15.23 16.81 4.64
CA GLN A 152 -16.22 16.09 3.88
C GLN A 152 -16.33 16.63 2.44
N ALA A 153 -16.76 15.79 1.50
CA ALA A 153 -17.19 16.26 0.19
C ALA A 153 -18.41 17.17 0.36
N GLN A 154 -18.43 18.29 -0.39
CA GLN A 154 -19.54 19.22 -0.41
C GLN A 154 -19.99 19.49 -1.85
N ASN A 155 -21.29 19.54 -2.07
CA ASN A 155 -21.90 19.95 -3.32
C ASN A 155 -23.16 20.76 -3.05
N ARG A 156 -23.92 21.11 -4.11
CA ARG A 156 -25.18 21.87 -4.01
C ARG A 156 -26.26 21.24 -3.13
N HIS A 157 -26.16 19.94 -2.82
CA HIS A 157 -27.15 19.20 -2.00
C HIS A 157 -26.67 18.98 -0.56
N GLY A 158 -25.50 19.52 -0.19
CA GLY A 158 -24.97 19.43 1.17
C GLY A 158 -23.63 18.71 1.29
N LYS A 159 -23.28 18.36 2.51
CA LYS A 159 -22.02 17.66 2.85
C LYS A 159 -22.23 16.14 2.88
N SER A 160 -21.24 15.38 2.45
CA SER A 160 -21.24 13.93 2.61
C SER A 160 -21.26 13.54 4.08
N HIS A 161 -21.73 12.31 4.37
CA HIS A 161 -21.82 11.86 5.77
C HIS A 161 -20.46 11.72 6.43
N ARG A 162 -19.43 11.22 5.72
CA ARG A 162 -18.11 10.90 6.28
C ARG A 162 -17.01 11.78 5.70
N PRO A 163 -15.97 12.09 6.49
CA PRO A 163 -14.73 12.66 6.00
C PRO A 163 -14.04 11.75 4.97
N VAL A 164 -13.28 12.36 4.05
CA VAL A 164 -12.63 11.62 2.97
C VAL A 164 -11.14 11.93 2.93
N VAL A 165 -10.35 10.89 3.04
CA VAL A 165 -8.89 10.91 2.93
C VAL A 165 -8.49 10.45 1.53
N ARG A 166 -7.63 11.19 0.85
CA ARG A 166 -6.96 10.76 -0.37
C ARG A 166 -5.71 10.00 0.02
N ILE A 167 -5.47 8.87 -0.63
CA ILE A 167 -4.25 8.08 -0.47
C ILE A 167 -3.61 7.81 -1.81
N VAL A 168 -2.28 7.73 -1.83
CA VAL A 168 -1.48 7.28 -2.98
C VAL A 168 -0.47 6.26 -2.47
N VAL A 169 -0.31 5.17 -3.20
CA VAL A 169 0.62 4.09 -2.88
C VAL A 169 1.35 3.66 -4.15
N LEU A 170 2.63 3.39 -4.03
CA LEU A 170 3.42 2.71 -5.05
C LEU A 170 3.49 1.22 -4.74
N HIS A 171 3.32 0.38 -5.75
CA HIS A 171 3.47 -1.06 -5.62
C HIS A 171 4.52 -1.56 -6.60
N ASP A 172 5.45 -2.37 -6.11
CA ASP A 172 6.37 -3.12 -6.96
C ASP A 172 5.58 -4.06 -7.88
N VAL A 173 5.84 -3.96 -9.18
CA VAL A 173 5.07 -4.69 -10.21
C VAL A 173 5.23 -6.19 -10.10
N ASP A 174 6.42 -6.66 -9.78
CA ASP A 174 6.74 -8.09 -9.80
C ASP A 174 6.40 -8.78 -8.49
N THR A 175 6.64 -8.15 -7.35
CA THR A 175 6.35 -8.73 -6.04
C THR A 175 4.98 -8.34 -5.50
N GLY A 176 4.46 -7.16 -5.86
CA GLY A 176 3.27 -6.55 -5.29
C GLY A 176 3.52 -5.90 -3.93
N LEU A 177 4.77 -5.77 -3.49
CA LEU A 177 5.11 -5.05 -2.27
C LEU A 177 4.63 -3.61 -2.38
N ALA A 178 3.91 -3.14 -1.37
CA ALA A 178 3.47 -1.75 -1.27
C ALA A 178 4.52 -0.91 -0.55
N GLU A 179 4.85 0.24 -1.11
CA GLU A 179 5.67 1.24 -0.44
C GLU A 179 4.85 1.99 0.61
N ARG A 180 5.53 2.80 1.42
CA ARG A 180 4.85 3.65 2.38
C ARG A 180 3.76 4.47 1.69
N PRO A 181 2.52 4.50 2.23
CA PRO A 181 1.43 5.30 1.68
C PRO A 181 1.65 6.79 1.97
N TYR A 182 1.15 7.62 1.06
CA TYR A 182 1.01 9.06 1.25
C TYR A 182 -0.46 9.44 1.25
N TRP A 183 -0.84 10.37 2.09
CA TRP A 183 -2.24 10.74 2.27
C TRP A 183 -2.41 12.22 2.58
N GLY A 184 -3.62 12.70 2.40
CA GLY A 184 -4.02 14.04 2.76
C GLY A 184 -5.51 14.28 2.58
N PRO A 185 -6.02 15.46 2.95
CA PRO A 185 -7.41 15.79 2.77
C PRO A 185 -7.75 15.85 1.28
N MET A 186 -8.86 15.20 0.90
CA MET A 186 -9.37 15.22 -0.47
C MET A 186 -10.14 16.52 -0.77
N TYR A 187 -10.69 17.14 0.25
CA TYR A 187 -11.54 18.34 0.16
C TYR A 187 -11.11 19.41 1.14
N GLY A 188 -11.63 20.62 0.98
CA GLY A 188 -11.37 21.78 1.83
C GLY A 188 -10.11 22.57 1.43
N PRO A 189 -9.76 23.63 2.20
CA PRO A 189 -8.68 24.56 1.85
C PRO A 189 -7.29 23.90 1.77
N ARG A 190 -7.09 22.81 2.50
CA ARG A 190 -5.83 22.06 2.53
C ARG A 190 -5.86 20.82 1.63
N ALA A 191 -6.81 20.75 0.68
CA ALA A 191 -6.92 19.60 -0.21
C ALA A 191 -5.63 19.38 -1.00
N VAL A 192 -5.17 18.13 -1.05
CA VAL A 192 -3.98 17.73 -1.81
C VAL A 192 -4.40 16.96 -3.05
N SER A 193 -3.74 17.22 -4.16
CA SER A 193 -3.96 16.46 -5.38
C SER A 193 -3.30 15.07 -5.29
N GLU A 194 -3.81 14.13 -6.06
CA GLU A 194 -3.25 12.80 -6.18
C GLU A 194 -1.82 12.84 -6.74
N GLN A 195 -1.59 13.75 -7.69
CA GLN A 195 -0.29 14.00 -8.29
C GLN A 195 0.74 14.50 -7.26
N ALA A 196 0.36 15.46 -6.42
CA ALA A 196 1.26 15.97 -5.38
C ALA A 196 1.64 14.90 -4.34
N LEU A 197 0.71 14.00 -4.01
CA LEU A 197 1.02 12.83 -3.16
C LEU A 197 1.92 11.83 -3.91
N GLY A 198 1.70 11.63 -5.21
CA GLY A 198 2.54 10.80 -6.06
C GLY A 198 3.98 11.29 -6.13
N GLU A 199 4.18 12.60 -6.30
CA GLU A 199 5.50 13.24 -6.29
C GLU A 199 6.24 13.03 -4.96
N GLN A 200 5.52 13.03 -3.84
CA GLN A 200 6.11 12.71 -2.54
C GLN A 200 6.45 11.21 -2.42
N ALA A 201 5.59 10.36 -2.95
CA ALA A 201 5.75 8.90 -2.84
C ALA A 201 6.98 8.41 -3.61
N THR A 202 7.32 9.01 -4.75
CA THR A 202 8.49 8.62 -5.55
C THR A 202 9.83 8.85 -4.82
N LYS A 203 9.88 9.71 -3.79
CA LYS A 203 11.09 9.95 -3.00
C LYS A 203 11.58 8.75 -2.19
N HIS A 204 10.73 7.77 -1.98
CA HIS A 204 11.02 6.65 -1.07
C HIS A 204 11.20 5.31 -1.76
N VAL A 205 11.13 5.28 -3.10
CA VAL A 205 11.49 4.07 -3.84
C VAL A 205 13.00 4.01 -4.07
N PRO A 206 13.60 2.83 -4.25
CA PRO A 206 15.02 2.70 -4.53
C PRO A 206 15.47 3.53 -5.72
N ALA A 207 16.65 4.13 -5.64
CA ALA A 207 17.24 4.90 -6.73
C ALA A 207 17.31 4.09 -8.04
N GLY A 208 17.14 4.76 -9.17
CA GLY A 208 17.13 4.11 -10.48
C GLY A 208 15.86 3.33 -10.82
N SER A 209 14.83 3.37 -9.97
CA SER A 209 13.55 2.70 -10.25
C SER A 209 12.81 3.29 -11.46
N VAL A 210 11.86 2.53 -12.01
CA VAL A 210 10.94 3.00 -13.05
C VAL A 210 9.55 3.21 -12.46
N ILE A 211 8.96 4.38 -12.71
CA ILE A 211 7.63 4.75 -12.22
C ILE A 211 6.62 4.67 -13.37
N ILE A 212 5.60 3.84 -13.20
CA ILE A 212 4.46 3.75 -14.11
C ILE A 212 3.29 4.54 -13.51
N GLY A 213 2.70 5.43 -14.30
CA GLY A 213 1.51 6.19 -13.92
C GLY A 213 0.42 6.14 -15.00
N ASP A 214 -0.83 6.19 -14.56
CA ASP A 214 -1.99 6.29 -15.45
C ASP A 214 -2.14 7.72 -16.03
N ARG A 215 -3.27 7.99 -16.71
CA ARG A 215 -3.55 9.31 -17.30
C ARG A 215 -3.63 10.45 -16.29
N ASN A 216 -3.94 10.15 -15.03
CA ASN A 216 -4.01 11.15 -13.97
C ASN A 216 -2.61 11.62 -13.56
N PHE A 217 -1.64 10.71 -13.61
CA PHE A 217 -0.23 10.98 -13.34
C PHE A 217 0.57 11.35 -14.61
N GLY A 218 -0.05 11.31 -15.80
CA GLY A 218 0.57 11.71 -17.06
C GLY A 218 0.67 13.22 -17.21
N ILE A 219 1.37 13.90 -16.30
CA ILE A 219 1.60 15.34 -16.26
C ILE A 219 3.10 15.64 -16.09
N PHE A 220 3.52 16.83 -16.52
CA PHE A 220 4.92 17.26 -16.48
C PHE A 220 5.53 17.12 -15.08
N SER A 221 4.83 17.60 -14.03
CA SER A 221 5.38 17.60 -12.68
C SER A 221 5.76 16.22 -12.18
N VAL A 222 4.97 15.19 -12.45
CA VAL A 222 5.27 13.81 -12.06
C VAL A 222 6.51 13.28 -12.77
N ALA A 223 6.62 13.49 -14.08
CA ALA A 223 7.79 13.08 -14.86
C ALA A 223 9.06 13.82 -14.42
N TYR A 224 8.94 15.13 -14.18
CA TYR A 224 10.04 15.97 -13.73
C TYR A 224 10.55 15.57 -12.34
N HIS A 225 9.65 15.38 -11.36
CA HIS A 225 10.05 14.94 -10.01
C HIS A 225 10.67 13.53 -10.02
N ALA A 226 10.14 12.61 -10.83
CA ALA A 226 10.75 11.29 -10.98
C ALA A 226 12.18 11.40 -11.54
N GLN A 227 12.39 12.23 -12.56
CA GLN A 227 13.71 12.48 -13.15
C GLN A 227 14.68 13.09 -12.13
N GLN A 228 14.25 14.11 -11.36
CA GLN A 228 15.09 14.75 -10.33
C GLN A 228 15.54 13.78 -9.24
N GLN A 229 14.84 12.66 -9.08
CA GLN A 229 15.16 11.60 -8.13
C GLN A 229 15.90 10.43 -8.79
N GLY A 230 16.30 10.57 -10.05
CA GLY A 230 17.03 9.54 -10.80
C GLY A 230 16.18 8.36 -11.23
N HIS A 231 14.85 8.53 -11.35
CA HIS A 231 13.93 7.47 -11.76
C HIS A 231 13.56 7.57 -13.23
N GLY A 232 13.42 6.41 -13.88
CA GLY A 232 12.78 6.29 -15.17
C GLY A 232 11.25 6.44 -15.06
N THR A 233 10.60 6.83 -16.15
CA THR A 233 9.16 7.10 -16.15
C THR A 233 8.48 6.48 -17.36
N ILE A 234 7.29 5.88 -17.14
CA ILE A 234 6.34 5.46 -18.17
C ILE A 234 4.97 5.99 -17.76
N VAL A 235 4.47 7.04 -18.37
CA VAL A 235 3.17 7.62 -18.02
C VAL A 235 2.24 7.67 -19.21
N ARG A 236 0.96 7.34 -18.98
CA ARG A 236 -0.07 7.43 -20.01
C ARG A 236 -0.54 8.87 -20.16
N LEU A 237 -0.54 9.36 -21.39
CA LEU A 237 -1.04 10.69 -21.73
C LEU A 237 -2.49 10.63 -22.23
N THR A 238 -3.19 11.75 -22.13
CA THR A 238 -4.41 11.98 -22.92
C THR A 238 -4.02 12.31 -24.37
N ALA A 239 -4.90 12.07 -25.33
CA ALA A 239 -4.66 12.43 -26.73
C ALA A 239 -4.28 13.94 -26.90
N VAL A 240 -4.94 14.82 -26.15
CA VAL A 240 -4.65 16.26 -26.16
C VAL A 240 -3.23 16.55 -25.69
N ARG A 241 -2.77 15.92 -24.60
CA ARG A 241 -1.41 16.10 -24.10
C ARG A 241 -0.37 15.54 -25.07
N ALA A 242 -0.66 14.37 -25.65
CA ALA A 242 0.23 13.75 -26.64
C ALA A 242 0.41 14.64 -27.86
N ARG A 243 -0.69 15.14 -28.46
CA ARG A 243 -0.66 16.08 -29.60
C ARG A 243 0.10 17.37 -29.29
N LYS A 244 -0.15 17.93 -28.09
CA LYS A 244 0.58 19.13 -27.65
C LYS A 244 2.08 18.90 -27.52
N LEU A 245 2.47 17.69 -27.09
CA LEU A 245 3.87 17.33 -26.87
C LEU A 245 4.64 17.17 -28.18
N VAL A 246 3.99 16.69 -29.26
CA VAL A 246 4.59 16.57 -30.60
C VAL A 246 4.36 17.82 -31.47
N GLY A 247 3.53 18.75 -31.04
CA GLY A 247 3.22 19.97 -31.79
C GLY A 247 2.29 19.77 -32.98
N GLY A 248 1.51 18.67 -33.04
CA GLY A 248 0.64 18.34 -34.17
C GLY A 248 -0.30 17.16 -33.94
N GLU A 249 -1.05 16.82 -35.00
CA GLU A 249 -1.94 15.65 -34.99
C GLU A 249 -1.17 14.35 -35.07
N ILE A 250 -1.71 13.29 -34.41
CA ILE A 250 -1.15 11.95 -34.42
C ILE A 250 -2.08 11.07 -35.24
N SER A 251 -1.70 10.80 -36.47
CA SER A 251 -2.50 10.04 -37.44
C SER A 251 -2.19 8.54 -37.47
N GLY A 252 -1.05 8.12 -36.91
CA GLY A 252 -0.58 6.73 -36.93
C GLY A 252 0.21 6.31 -35.70
N ALA A 253 0.70 5.09 -35.73
CA ALA A 253 1.65 4.62 -34.74
C ALA A 253 2.95 5.42 -34.86
N MET A 254 3.54 5.78 -33.71
CA MET A 254 4.78 6.56 -33.68
C MET A 254 5.61 6.22 -32.46
N ASP A 255 6.90 6.43 -32.57
CA ASP A 255 7.88 6.39 -31.51
C ASP A 255 8.95 7.44 -31.84
N GLN A 256 8.87 8.59 -31.18
CA GLN A 256 9.79 9.71 -31.51
C GLN A 256 10.31 10.38 -30.25
N PRO A 257 11.54 10.91 -30.28
CA PRO A 257 12.09 11.71 -29.20
C PRO A 257 11.28 13.00 -29.03
N VAL A 258 11.07 13.40 -27.80
CA VAL A 258 10.37 14.64 -27.44
C VAL A 258 11.02 15.28 -26.24
N GLN A 259 10.92 16.61 -26.18
CA GLN A 259 11.34 17.38 -25.00
C GLN A 259 10.08 17.89 -24.28
N TRP A 260 9.73 17.28 -23.17
CA TRP A 260 8.58 17.74 -22.39
C TRP A 260 9.00 18.95 -21.56
N ARG A 261 8.48 20.12 -21.91
CA ARG A 261 8.77 21.39 -21.23
C ARG A 261 7.64 21.77 -20.28
N THR A 262 7.97 22.55 -19.26
CA THR A 262 6.96 23.11 -18.36
C THR A 262 5.95 23.96 -19.14
N SER A 263 4.70 23.94 -18.75
CA SER A 263 3.72 24.88 -19.25
C SER A 263 3.77 26.17 -18.41
N ARG A 264 3.27 27.27 -18.99
CA ARG A 264 3.10 28.53 -18.26
C ARG A 264 2.32 28.36 -16.96
N TRP A 265 1.43 27.39 -16.91
CA TRP A 265 0.62 27.07 -15.73
C TRP A 265 1.43 26.31 -14.68
N ASP A 266 2.26 25.36 -15.08
CA ASP A 266 3.17 24.62 -14.18
C ASP A 266 4.16 25.58 -13.52
N GLY A 267 4.75 26.51 -14.28
CA GLY A 267 5.66 27.53 -13.76
C GLY A 267 5.02 28.48 -12.73
N LYS A 268 3.72 28.82 -12.91
CA LYS A 268 2.98 29.60 -11.92
C LYS A 268 2.75 28.85 -10.60
N LYS A 269 2.52 27.55 -10.70
CA LYS A 269 2.23 26.67 -9.54
C LYS A 269 3.50 26.32 -8.77
N ASN A 270 4.60 26.05 -9.50
CA ASN A 270 5.88 25.59 -8.94
C ASN A 270 6.97 26.63 -9.17
N ARG A 271 6.92 27.72 -8.45
CA ARG A 271 7.84 28.87 -8.59
C ARG A 271 9.33 28.55 -8.36
N THR A 272 9.63 27.38 -7.78
CA THR A 272 11.00 26.94 -7.49
C THR A 272 11.67 26.21 -8.64
N TRP A 273 10.93 25.91 -9.72
CA TRP A 273 11.50 25.23 -10.88
C TRP A 273 12.20 26.22 -11.81
N PRO A 274 13.31 25.81 -12.45
CA PRO A 274 13.92 26.59 -13.53
C PRO A 274 12.91 26.92 -14.62
N ALA A 275 13.02 28.12 -15.22
CA ALA A 275 12.10 28.54 -16.29
C ALA A 275 12.17 27.64 -17.53
N ASP A 276 13.31 27.02 -17.77
CA ASP A 276 13.62 26.08 -18.86
C ASP A 276 13.49 24.60 -18.43
N ALA A 277 12.91 24.33 -17.25
CA ALA A 277 12.75 22.97 -16.75
C ALA A 277 12.10 22.08 -17.80
N SER A 278 12.73 20.95 -18.08
CA SER A 278 12.29 20.02 -19.10
C SER A 278 12.68 18.60 -18.79
N VAL A 279 11.95 17.65 -19.40
CA VAL A 279 12.20 16.22 -19.29
C VAL A 279 12.41 15.67 -20.71
N PRO A 280 13.64 15.28 -21.09
CA PRO A 280 13.87 14.57 -22.34
C PRO A 280 13.26 13.18 -22.27
N GLY A 281 12.68 12.71 -23.35
CA GLY A 281 12.06 11.40 -23.41
C GLY A 281 11.54 11.08 -24.80
N ARG A 282 10.63 10.11 -24.88
CA ARG A 282 10.00 9.67 -26.13
C ARG A 282 8.49 9.63 -25.98
N LEU A 283 7.78 9.97 -27.03
CA LEU A 283 6.35 9.71 -27.15
C LEU A 283 6.14 8.47 -28.00
N ILE A 284 5.46 7.48 -27.42
CA ILE A 284 5.02 6.27 -28.11
C ILE A 284 3.50 6.35 -28.26
N ALA A 285 3.01 6.25 -29.50
CA ALA A 285 1.60 6.14 -29.82
C ALA A 285 1.35 4.81 -30.53
N GLN A 286 0.49 3.96 -29.97
CA GLN A 286 0.20 2.64 -30.50
C GLN A 286 -1.26 2.27 -30.30
N GLN A 287 -1.86 1.58 -31.26
CA GLN A 287 -3.17 0.96 -31.06
C GLN A 287 -3.07 -0.30 -30.22
N VAL A 288 -3.86 -0.37 -29.17
CA VAL A 288 -3.97 -1.54 -28.29
C VAL A 288 -5.41 -2.03 -28.25
N GLY A 289 -5.58 -3.34 -27.95
CA GLY A 289 -6.90 -3.97 -27.94
C GLY A 289 -7.17 -4.79 -29.20
N ARG A 290 -8.36 -5.41 -29.29
CA ARG A 290 -8.78 -6.28 -30.40
C ARG A 290 -10.15 -5.88 -30.93
N GLY A 291 -10.36 -5.98 -32.24
CA GLY A 291 -11.65 -5.72 -32.89
C GLY A 291 -12.21 -4.35 -32.57
N LYS A 292 -13.48 -4.26 -32.16
CA LYS A 292 -14.20 -3.02 -31.82
C LYS A 292 -13.64 -2.28 -30.59
N HIS A 293 -12.74 -2.92 -29.82
CA HIS A 293 -12.13 -2.34 -28.61
C HIS A 293 -10.72 -1.79 -28.86
N LYS A 294 -10.33 -1.61 -30.10
CA LYS A 294 -9.08 -0.90 -30.43
C LYS A 294 -9.14 0.54 -29.91
N GLN A 295 -8.11 0.93 -29.17
CA GLN A 295 -7.96 2.30 -28.67
C GLN A 295 -6.51 2.75 -28.79
N TRP A 296 -6.31 4.03 -28.97
CA TRP A 296 -4.99 4.62 -28.96
C TRP A 296 -4.43 4.68 -27.54
N LEU A 297 -3.21 4.22 -27.37
CA LEU A 297 -2.41 4.33 -26.16
C LEU A 297 -1.28 5.33 -26.45
N TYR A 298 -1.21 6.39 -25.69
CA TYR A 298 -0.15 7.40 -25.75
C TYR A 298 0.68 7.29 -24.48
N LEU A 299 1.98 6.98 -24.62
CA LEU A 299 2.91 6.87 -23.51
C LEU A 299 4.05 7.86 -23.67
N PHE A 300 4.35 8.60 -22.62
CA PHE A 300 5.61 9.28 -22.49
C PHE A 300 6.55 8.42 -21.65
N THR A 301 7.79 8.27 -22.09
CA THR A 301 8.81 7.51 -21.37
C THR A 301 10.17 8.16 -21.46
N THR A 302 10.96 8.04 -20.39
CA THR A 302 12.39 8.43 -20.34
C THR A 302 13.32 7.25 -20.61
N LEU A 303 12.78 6.04 -20.84
CA LEU A 303 13.55 4.82 -21.03
C LEU A 303 13.93 4.62 -22.50
N ALA A 304 15.14 4.11 -22.73
CA ALA A 304 15.65 3.81 -24.07
C ALA A 304 15.23 2.40 -24.58
N LEU A 305 14.33 1.70 -23.88
CA LEU A 305 13.87 0.37 -24.27
C LEU A 305 13.01 0.41 -25.55
N PRO A 306 12.93 -0.69 -26.35
CA PRO A 306 12.03 -0.79 -27.49
C PRO A 306 10.56 -0.48 -27.13
N ALA A 307 9.80 0.09 -28.06
CA ALA A 307 8.41 0.52 -27.84
C ALA A 307 7.53 -0.63 -27.33
N GLU A 308 7.71 -1.83 -27.88
CA GLU A 308 6.94 -3.02 -27.49
C GLU A 308 7.21 -3.40 -26.03
N GLN A 309 8.43 -3.27 -25.56
CA GLN A 309 8.80 -3.53 -24.16
C GLN A 309 8.20 -2.46 -23.23
N ILE A 310 8.20 -1.20 -23.63
CA ILE A 310 7.55 -0.11 -22.88
C ILE A 310 6.05 -0.35 -22.77
N VAL A 311 5.39 -0.70 -23.89
CA VAL A 311 3.95 -1.00 -23.91
C VAL A 311 3.62 -2.24 -23.06
N ALA A 312 4.43 -3.28 -23.15
CA ALA A 312 4.27 -4.49 -22.33
C ALA A 312 4.48 -4.17 -20.83
N CYS A 313 5.48 -3.34 -20.50
CA CYS A 313 5.72 -2.89 -19.13
C CYS A 313 4.54 -2.07 -18.61
N TYR A 314 4.04 -1.11 -19.38
CA TYR A 314 2.85 -0.35 -19.05
C TYR A 314 1.61 -1.27 -18.87
N GLY A 315 1.50 -2.32 -19.65
CA GLY A 315 0.43 -3.32 -19.51
C GLY A 315 0.31 -3.95 -18.13
N LYS A 316 1.41 -4.00 -17.37
CA LYS A 316 1.42 -4.47 -15.98
C LYS A 316 0.71 -3.51 -15.01
N HIS A 317 0.42 -2.27 -15.41
CA HIS A 317 -0.30 -1.26 -14.61
C HIS A 317 -1.62 -1.80 -14.02
N TRP A 318 -2.35 -2.68 -14.71
CA TRP A 318 -3.59 -3.26 -14.23
C TRP A 318 -3.45 -4.09 -12.94
N ARG A 319 -2.24 -4.52 -12.59
CA ARG A 319 -1.96 -5.27 -11.36
C ARG A 319 -2.28 -4.46 -10.10
N ILE A 320 -2.10 -3.12 -10.15
CA ILE A 320 -2.33 -2.23 -9.01
C ILE A 320 -3.80 -2.18 -8.57
N GLU A 321 -4.75 -2.29 -9.51
CA GLU A 321 -6.18 -2.33 -9.15
C GLU A 321 -6.49 -3.49 -8.18
N THR A 322 -5.82 -4.64 -8.41
CA THR A 322 -5.96 -5.82 -7.54
C THR A 322 -5.26 -5.60 -6.21
N ASP A 323 -4.10 -4.94 -6.20
CA ASP A 323 -3.33 -4.64 -5.00
C ASP A 323 -4.08 -3.66 -4.09
N LEU A 324 -4.56 -2.55 -4.66
CA LEU A 324 -5.39 -1.58 -3.93
C LEU A 324 -6.70 -2.20 -3.43
N ARG A 325 -7.31 -3.10 -4.19
CA ARG A 325 -8.49 -3.84 -3.74
C ARG A 325 -8.16 -4.72 -2.54
N SER A 326 -7.05 -5.46 -2.57
CA SER A 326 -6.60 -6.30 -1.46
C SER A 326 -6.31 -5.45 -0.21
N LEU A 327 -5.66 -4.32 -0.37
CA LEU A 327 -5.38 -3.37 0.71
C LEU A 327 -6.67 -2.79 1.30
N LYS A 328 -7.62 -2.38 0.46
CA LYS A 328 -8.88 -1.76 0.90
C LYS A 328 -9.86 -2.75 1.51
N GLN A 329 -10.04 -3.93 0.90
CA GLN A 329 -11.06 -4.92 1.27
C GLN A 329 -10.53 -5.99 2.21
N THR A 330 -9.42 -6.67 1.87
CA THR A 330 -8.91 -7.77 2.68
C THR A 330 -8.19 -7.27 3.92
N VAL A 331 -7.35 -6.23 3.80
CA VAL A 331 -6.70 -5.56 4.94
C VAL A 331 -7.59 -4.49 5.58
N ARG A 332 -8.80 -4.28 5.05
CA ARG A 332 -9.88 -3.46 5.63
C ARG A 332 -9.56 -2.00 5.87
N LEU A 333 -8.78 -1.37 5.00
CA LEU A 333 -8.57 0.07 5.07
C LEU A 333 -9.87 0.88 4.92
N GLN A 334 -10.92 0.30 4.31
CA GLN A 334 -12.23 0.95 4.22
C GLN A 334 -13.04 0.90 5.54
N GLN A 335 -12.56 0.18 6.55
CA GLN A 335 -13.24 -0.05 7.83
C GLN A 335 -12.40 0.47 9.01
N LEU A 336 -11.83 1.66 8.87
CA LEU A 336 -11.11 2.32 9.95
C LEU A 336 -12.12 2.93 10.93
N SER A 337 -12.30 2.30 12.10
CA SER A 337 -13.18 2.75 13.17
C SER A 337 -12.46 3.59 14.22
N VAL A 338 -11.64 4.54 13.77
CA VAL A 338 -10.86 5.44 14.64
C VAL A 338 -11.47 6.83 14.67
N GLN A 339 -11.30 7.54 15.79
CA GLN A 339 -11.90 8.84 16.06
C GLN A 339 -10.91 10.00 15.93
N SER A 340 -9.60 9.74 15.89
CA SER A 340 -8.55 10.76 15.80
C SER A 340 -7.71 10.64 14.54
N ALA A 341 -7.17 11.75 14.06
CA ALA A 341 -6.28 11.80 12.91
C ALA A 341 -4.98 11.02 13.17
N ASP A 342 -4.40 11.14 14.35
CA ASP A 342 -3.19 10.42 14.75
C ASP A 342 -3.39 8.90 14.68
N MET A 343 -4.51 8.39 15.20
CA MET A 343 -4.80 6.95 15.13
C MET A 343 -5.11 6.49 13.70
N MET A 344 -5.80 7.30 12.89
CA MET A 344 -6.06 7.00 11.47
C MET A 344 -4.75 6.82 10.70
N GLU A 345 -3.80 7.73 10.90
CA GLU A 345 -2.49 7.70 10.24
C GLU A 345 -1.67 6.48 10.67
N LYS A 346 -1.67 6.13 11.96
CA LYS A 346 -1.02 4.91 12.47
C LYS A 346 -1.64 3.63 11.88
N GLU A 347 -2.96 3.57 11.86
CA GLU A 347 -3.70 2.42 11.30
C GLU A 347 -3.44 2.26 9.80
N LEU A 348 -3.35 3.36 9.04
CA LEU A 348 -3.01 3.34 7.63
C LEU A 348 -1.61 2.75 7.39
N LEU A 349 -0.63 3.22 8.14
CA LEU A 349 0.75 2.74 8.07
C LEU A 349 0.86 1.24 8.41
N VAL A 350 0.22 0.83 9.51
CA VAL A 350 0.24 -0.55 9.97
C VAL A 350 -0.51 -1.49 9.01
N ALA A 351 -1.58 -1.02 8.37
CA ALA A 351 -2.32 -1.81 7.39
C ALA A 351 -1.47 -2.13 6.14
N VAL A 352 -0.67 -1.18 5.66
CA VAL A 352 0.26 -1.44 4.56
C VAL A 352 1.33 -2.45 4.97
N LEU A 353 1.83 -2.38 6.19
CA LEU A 353 2.78 -3.37 6.69
C LEU A 353 2.16 -4.76 6.80
N ALA A 354 0.91 -4.87 7.29
CA ALA A 354 0.17 -6.13 7.35
C ALA A 354 -0.03 -6.74 5.94
N TYR A 355 -0.39 -5.90 4.96
CA TYR A 355 -0.46 -6.29 3.55
C TYR A 355 0.88 -6.84 3.06
N ASN A 356 1.98 -6.16 3.34
CA ASN A 356 3.31 -6.55 2.89
C ASN A 356 3.80 -7.87 3.49
N LEU A 357 3.46 -8.17 4.75
CA LEU A 357 3.78 -9.47 5.33
C LEU A 357 3.11 -10.61 4.56
N VAL A 358 1.82 -10.48 4.22
CA VAL A 358 1.11 -11.48 3.42
C VAL A 358 1.73 -11.59 2.02
N ARG A 359 2.06 -10.47 1.37
CA ARG A 359 2.75 -10.45 0.07
C ARG A 359 4.11 -11.17 0.11
N THR A 360 4.86 -11.00 1.20
CA THR A 360 6.15 -11.70 1.36
C THR A 360 5.95 -13.21 1.45
N ILE A 361 4.96 -13.68 2.19
CA ILE A 361 4.65 -15.13 2.23
C ILE A 361 4.25 -15.64 0.84
N MET A 362 3.42 -14.89 0.10
CA MET A 362 3.06 -15.25 -1.28
C MET A 362 4.29 -15.31 -2.20
N TYR A 363 5.21 -14.38 -2.06
CA TYR A 363 6.45 -14.37 -2.82
C TYR A 363 7.30 -15.60 -2.50
N LEU A 364 7.52 -15.92 -1.22
CA LEU A 364 8.27 -17.09 -0.79
C LEU A 364 7.61 -18.41 -1.25
N ALA A 365 6.29 -18.49 -1.22
CA ALA A 365 5.52 -19.62 -1.71
C ALA A 365 5.67 -19.81 -3.23
N ALA A 366 5.62 -18.72 -3.98
CA ALA A 366 5.83 -18.74 -5.42
C ALA A 366 7.26 -19.13 -5.79
N GLN A 367 8.26 -18.59 -5.10
CA GLN A 367 9.67 -18.94 -5.28
C GLN A 367 9.89 -20.45 -5.09
N ARG A 368 9.37 -21.00 -4.00
CA ARG A 368 9.51 -22.44 -3.67
C ARG A 368 8.84 -23.34 -4.70
N SER A 369 7.73 -22.91 -5.31
CA SER A 369 6.98 -23.68 -6.33
C SER A 369 7.40 -23.36 -7.78
N GLY A 370 8.39 -22.48 -8.01
CA GLY A 370 8.77 -21.99 -9.34
C GLY A 370 7.67 -21.20 -10.05
N GLY A 371 6.76 -20.56 -9.28
CA GLY A 371 5.60 -19.83 -9.81
C GLY A 371 5.76 -18.31 -9.82
N ASP A 372 4.76 -17.62 -10.37
CA ASP A 372 4.65 -16.15 -10.32
C ASP A 372 3.82 -15.73 -9.09
N PRO A 373 4.38 -14.94 -8.14
CA PRO A 373 3.65 -14.48 -6.96
C PRO A 373 2.42 -13.64 -7.32
N ARG A 374 2.41 -13.05 -8.53
CA ARG A 374 1.28 -12.24 -9.03
C ARG A 374 0.11 -13.10 -9.55
N GLN A 375 0.31 -14.41 -9.69
CA GLN A 375 -0.75 -15.38 -10.04
C GLN A 375 -1.42 -15.97 -8.78
N LEU A 376 -0.99 -15.61 -7.57
CA LEU A 376 -1.59 -16.08 -6.34
C LEU A 376 -2.73 -15.14 -5.88
N SER A 377 -3.75 -15.70 -5.25
CA SER A 377 -4.86 -14.96 -4.65
C SER A 377 -4.48 -14.43 -3.28
N PHE A 378 -4.47 -13.12 -3.11
CA PHE A 378 -4.17 -12.48 -1.83
C PHE A 378 -5.15 -12.89 -0.73
N THR A 379 -6.44 -12.91 -1.03
CA THR A 379 -7.47 -13.26 -0.05
C THR A 379 -7.34 -14.69 0.45
N TYR A 380 -7.15 -15.67 -0.47
CA TYR A 380 -6.94 -17.06 -0.07
C TYR A 380 -5.63 -17.25 0.70
N ALA A 381 -4.55 -16.62 0.25
CA ALA A 381 -3.28 -16.66 0.97
C ALA A 381 -3.41 -16.09 2.39
N CYS A 382 -4.09 -14.94 2.54
CA CYS A 382 -4.35 -14.33 3.83
C CYS A 382 -5.14 -15.27 4.77
N ASN A 383 -6.22 -15.91 4.26
CA ASN A 383 -7.02 -16.84 5.04
C ASN A 383 -6.18 -18.05 5.49
N ILE A 384 -5.47 -18.71 4.56
CA ILE A 384 -4.63 -19.89 4.88
C ILE A 384 -3.58 -19.54 5.95
N VAL A 385 -2.95 -18.38 5.83
CA VAL A 385 -1.93 -17.95 6.78
C VAL A 385 -2.51 -17.65 8.15
N LEU A 386 -3.76 -17.15 8.21
CA LEU A 386 -4.46 -16.90 9.47
C LEU A 386 -5.05 -18.20 10.08
N ASP A 387 -5.59 -19.10 9.24
CA ASP A 387 -6.20 -20.36 9.67
C ASP A 387 -5.13 -21.39 10.11
N GLY A 388 -3.96 -21.40 9.48
CA GLY A 388 -2.83 -22.24 9.84
C GLY A 388 -2.16 -21.88 11.17
N TYR A 389 -2.59 -20.80 11.80
CA TYR A 389 -2.07 -20.34 13.09
C TYR A 389 -2.22 -21.36 14.22
N PRO A 390 -3.38 -22.00 14.45
CA PRO A 390 -3.56 -22.98 15.51
C PRO A 390 -2.68 -24.22 15.36
N THR A 391 -2.47 -24.72 14.15
CA THR A 391 -1.65 -25.90 13.85
C THR A 391 -0.18 -25.69 14.21
N ILE A 392 0.38 -24.53 13.87
CA ILE A 392 1.76 -24.19 14.25
C ILE A 392 1.90 -24.04 15.77
N LEU A 393 0.89 -23.50 16.45
CA LEU A 393 0.89 -23.38 17.91
C LEU A 393 0.84 -24.75 18.62
N ALA A 394 0.13 -25.71 18.04
CA ALA A 394 0.01 -27.06 18.59
C ALA A 394 1.26 -27.92 18.34
N ALA A 395 2.12 -27.54 17.41
CA ALA A 395 3.33 -28.29 17.05
C ALA A 395 4.35 -28.35 18.19
N ARG A 396 4.83 -29.55 18.47
CA ARG A 396 5.80 -29.83 19.55
C ARG A 396 7.22 -29.83 19.00
N GLY A 397 7.99 -28.80 19.34
CA GLY A 397 9.41 -28.68 18.97
C GLY A 397 9.66 -28.01 17.61
N ALA A 398 10.89 -27.52 17.41
CA ALA A 398 11.28 -26.69 16.26
C ALA A 398 11.10 -27.39 14.92
N LYS A 399 11.39 -28.68 14.83
CA LYS A 399 11.29 -29.47 13.60
C LYS A 399 9.83 -29.59 13.11
N GLN A 400 8.89 -29.87 14.02
CA GLN A 400 7.48 -29.95 13.67
C GLN A 400 6.91 -28.59 13.29
N GLN A 401 7.33 -27.53 13.97
CA GLN A 401 6.94 -26.15 13.62
C GLN A 401 7.43 -25.74 12.24
N GLU A 402 8.66 -26.11 11.88
CA GLU A 402 9.21 -25.87 10.54
C GLU A 402 8.43 -26.65 9.47
N GLN A 403 8.04 -27.90 9.76
CA GLN A 403 7.20 -28.72 8.87
C GLN A 403 5.81 -28.08 8.65
N GLU A 404 5.15 -27.64 9.71
CA GLU A 404 3.85 -26.95 9.61
C GLU A 404 3.97 -25.61 8.84
N LEU A 405 5.04 -24.86 9.10
CA LEU A 405 5.35 -23.62 8.37
C LEU A 405 5.50 -23.90 6.87
N ASN A 406 6.27 -24.91 6.52
CA ASN A 406 6.49 -25.32 5.14
C ASN A 406 5.20 -25.80 4.48
N SER A 407 4.36 -26.58 5.19
CA SER A 407 3.05 -27.01 4.72
C SER A 407 2.12 -25.84 4.39
N ILE A 408 2.07 -24.81 5.24
CA ILE A 408 1.28 -23.60 5.00
C ILE A 408 1.81 -22.83 3.78
N ILE A 409 3.12 -22.70 3.62
CA ILE A 409 3.72 -22.07 2.45
C ILE A 409 3.35 -22.83 1.16
N ASP A 410 3.39 -24.16 1.21
CA ASP A 410 3.01 -25.01 0.07
C ASP A 410 1.50 -24.91 -0.26
N LEU A 411 0.63 -24.75 0.76
CA LEU A 411 -0.79 -24.45 0.56
C LEU A 411 -1.00 -23.09 -0.09
N VAL A 412 -0.28 -22.07 0.35
CA VAL A 412 -0.33 -20.71 -0.25
C VAL A 412 0.10 -20.77 -1.72
N ALA A 413 1.10 -21.59 -2.08
CA ALA A 413 1.55 -21.77 -3.47
C ALA A 413 0.44 -22.33 -4.39
N ARG A 414 -0.53 -23.05 -3.84
CA ARG A 414 -1.69 -23.62 -4.57
C ARG A 414 -2.83 -22.59 -4.75
N CYS A 415 -2.82 -21.47 -4.06
CA CYS A 415 -3.85 -20.42 -4.13
C CYS A 415 -3.83 -19.63 -5.46
N LYS A 416 -3.75 -20.31 -6.58
CA LYS A 416 -3.66 -19.66 -7.90
C LYS A 416 -4.97 -18.97 -8.27
N LEU A 417 -4.84 -17.78 -8.86
CA LEU A 417 -5.97 -17.08 -9.46
C LEU A 417 -6.51 -17.90 -10.65
N PRO A 418 -7.84 -18.00 -10.81
CA PRO A 418 -8.41 -18.74 -11.91
C PRO A 418 -7.98 -18.13 -13.25
N LYS A 419 -7.51 -18.98 -14.19
CA LYS A 419 -7.24 -18.58 -15.57
C LYS A 419 -8.56 -18.25 -16.26
N ARG A 420 -8.84 -16.97 -16.44
CA ARG A 420 -10.04 -16.52 -17.17
C ARG A 420 -9.84 -16.77 -18.67
N LYS A 421 -10.48 -17.80 -19.22
CA LYS A 421 -10.44 -18.11 -20.65
C LYS A 421 -11.08 -17.02 -21.53
N LYS A 422 -12.08 -16.28 -21.03
CA LYS A 422 -12.70 -15.13 -21.72
C LYS A 422 -12.98 -14.03 -20.70
N ARG A 423 -12.53 -12.79 -20.98
CA ARG A 423 -13.00 -11.62 -20.24
C ARG A 423 -14.47 -11.39 -20.62
N ARG A 424 -15.37 -11.65 -19.70
CA ARG A 424 -16.74 -11.17 -19.83
C ARG A 424 -16.72 -9.66 -19.58
N SER A 425 -16.91 -8.86 -20.62
CA SER A 425 -17.16 -7.43 -20.51
C SER A 425 -18.67 -7.26 -20.40
N TYR A 426 -19.17 -6.98 -19.23
CA TYR A 426 -20.52 -6.50 -19.06
C TYR A 426 -20.53 -4.97 -19.18
N PRO A 427 -21.54 -4.37 -19.86
CA PRO A 427 -21.71 -2.92 -19.78
C PRO A 427 -21.83 -2.57 -18.31
N ARG A 428 -20.98 -1.63 -17.87
CA ARG A 428 -21.11 -1.08 -16.51
C ARG A 428 -22.44 -0.36 -16.46
N GLY A 429 -23.40 -0.85 -15.69
CA GLY A 429 -24.62 -0.13 -15.42
C GLY A 429 -24.24 1.27 -14.88
N ILE A 430 -24.76 2.30 -15.51
CA ILE A 430 -24.71 3.64 -14.94
C ILE A 430 -25.65 3.57 -13.73
N TRP A 431 -25.09 3.23 -12.56
CA TRP A 431 -25.79 3.46 -11.31
C TRP A 431 -26.09 4.95 -11.30
N GLY A 432 -27.38 5.28 -11.33
CA GLY A 432 -27.89 6.59 -11.60
C GLY A 432 -27.09 7.74 -10.99
N ARG A 433 -27.33 8.97 -11.33
CA ARG A 433 -26.62 10.18 -10.89
C ARG A 433 -26.60 10.37 -9.36
N GLY A 434 -26.41 9.28 -8.61
CA GLY A 434 -26.28 9.25 -7.17
C GLY A 434 -24.92 9.84 -6.74
N PHE A 435 -24.92 10.50 -5.62
CA PHE A 435 -23.70 11.03 -5.01
C PHE A 435 -22.68 9.91 -4.83
N ARG A 436 -21.42 10.20 -5.12
CA ARG A 436 -20.31 9.27 -4.87
C ARG A 436 -20.19 8.91 -3.38
N PHE A 437 -20.69 9.79 -2.51
CA PHE A 437 -20.72 9.62 -1.06
C PHE A 437 -22.12 9.93 -0.53
N PRO A 438 -22.67 9.14 0.41
CA PRO A 438 -23.95 9.41 1.03
C PRO A 438 -23.99 10.80 1.69
N ILE A 439 -25.11 11.49 1.60
CA ILE A 439 -25.34 12.80 2.21
C ILE A 439 -25.72 12.59 3.68
N ARG A 440 -25.20 13.45 4.56
CA ARG A 440 -25.63 13.52 5.96
C ARG A 440 -27.04 14.09 6.01
N LYS A 441 -27.98 13.38 6.60
CA LYS A 441 -29.29 13.94 6.99
C LYS A 441 -29.02 14.84 8.20
N GLU A 442 -29.38 16.11 8.12
CA GLU A 442 -29.40 16.98 9.29
C GLU A 442 -30.43 16.42 10.28
N GLU A 443 -30.01 16.13 11.50
CA GLU A 443 -30.91 15.89 12.59
C GLU A 443 -31.69 17.19 12.80
N LYS A 444 -32.99 17.19 12.52
CA LYS A 444 -33.85 18.27 12.93
C LYS A 444 -33.77 18.33 14.46
N THR A 445 -33.08 19.33 14.97
CA THR A 445 -33.14 19.71 16.38
C THR A 445 -34.62 19.95 16.70
N LYS A 446 -35.18 19.08 17.55
CA LYS A 446 -36.49 19.28 18.16
C LYS A 446 -36.38 20.36 19.21
#